data_6a9f273a312c43977b616106db2e1dee
#
_entry.id   6a9f273a312c43977b616106db2e1dee
#
_cell.length_a   1.000
_cell.length_b   1.000
_cell.length_c   1.000
_cell.angle_alpha   90.00
_cell.angle_beta   90.00
_cell.angle_gamma   90.00
#
_symmetry.space_group_name_H-M   'P 1'
#
loop_
_entity.id
_entity.type
_entity.pdbx_description
1 polymer ?
#
loop_
_entity_poly.entity_id
_entity_poly.type
_entity_poly.pdbx_seq_one_letter_code
_entity_poly.pdbx_strand_id
1 'polypeptide(L)'
;MSGSSPARPSVVVIGGGYAGVNVAKSLDDVADVVLVEPKDAFVHNVAALRALVDPGWLPRIYLPYGGLLSHGRVVQDRAAKVDAGRVVLASGEELPADYLVLATGSSYPFPAKSDVDRTVDAHEKTLGTHAALAAAGRVLLVGAGAVGIELAGEIKAVWPSKQVTLVDVADDVLGGPFRPELKAELRRQLAELGVPVLLGSPLVTAPPTEPGELRTFTVQTQAGTEVTADIWFRCYGVIPVSDYLAGGLAGARGADGHIEVTPTLQVAGQDRVFALGDVSTADRKVAGAAGRQAVVVAGNIRALIEAGSGAAGDAGAAGEAGPAAGAAGLSEYQPAPPGIVVPIGPEGGSGQRAGSEDLLPPEMVAQLK
;
A
#
# COMPACT_ATOMS: atom_id res chain seq x y z
N MET A 1 32.08 13.86 36.21
CA MET A 1 30.77 14.30 35.80
C MET A 1 30.42 13.56 34.51
N SER A 2 29.69 12.45 34.62
CA SER A 2 29.20 11.73 33.47
C SER A 2 28.02 12.53 32.90
N GLY A 3 28.27 13.29 31.85
CA GLY A 3 27.21 13.93 31.09
C GLY A 3 26.33 12.83 30.47
N SER A 4 25.11 12.67 30.99
CA SER A 4 24.09 11.90 30.29
C SER A 4 23.86 12.58 28.95
N SER A 5 24.14 11.86 27.85
CA SER A 5 23.67 12.30 26.54
C SER A 5 22.17 12.57 26.65
N PRO A 6 21.65 13.65 26.03
CA PRO A 6 20.22 13.90 26.03
C PRO A 6 19.50 12.66 25.49
N ALA A 7 18.39 12.29 26.16
CA ALA A 7 17.59 11.15 25.72
C ALA A 7 17.11 11.41 24.29
N ARG A 8 17.26 10.40 23.41
CA ARG A 8 16.74 10.47 22.04
C ARG A 8 15.22 10.56 22.07
N PRO A 9 14.60 11.38 21.23
CA PRO A 9 13.14 11.41 21.15
C PRO A 9 12.61 10.08 20.62
N SER A 10 11.46 9.66 21.14
CA SER A 10 10.77 8.44 20.71
C SER A 10 9.97 8.71 19.44
N VAL A 11 10.15 7.85 18.41
CA VAL A 11 9.37 7.88 17.19
C VAL A 11 8.68 6.53 17.03
N VAL A 12 7.34 6.51 17.09
CA VAL A 12 6.56 5.30 16.82
C VAL A 12 6.02 5.35 15.41
N VAL A 13 6.42 4.38 14.59
CA VAL A 13 5.96 4.21 13.21
C VAL A 13 4.98 3.03 13.17
N ILE A 14 3.75 3.26 12.72
CA ILE A 14 2.70 2.24 12.63
C ILE A 14 2.52 1.82 11.17
N GLY A 15 2.83 0.56 10.89
CA GLY A 15 2.79 -0.04 9.56
C GLY A 15 4.18 -0.20 8.94
N GLY A 16 4.57 -1.44 8.65
CA GLY A 16 5.84 -1.85 8.07
C GLY A 16 5.83 -2.02 6.55
N GLY A 17 4.94 -1.28 5.84
CA GLY A 17 4.91 -1.27 4.38
C GLY A 17 5.95 -0.32 3.77
N TYR A 18 5.82 -0.03 2.46
CA TYR A 18 6.76 0.81 1.70
C TYR A 18 7.07 2.17 2.35
N ALA A 19 6.07 2.81 2.92
CA ALA A 19 6.24 4.10 3.59
C ALA A 19 6.94 3.95 4.94
N GLY A 20 6.42 3.09 5.81
CA GLY A 20 6.87 2.97 7.19
C GLY A 20 8.30 2.47 7.33
N VAL A 21 8.71 1.45 6.55
CA VAL A 21 10.11 0.96 6.59
C VAL A 21 11.11 2.04 6.19
N ASN A 22 10.76 2.88 5.21
CA ASN A 22 11.64 3.97 4.78
C ASN A 22 11.75 5.07 5.85
N VAL A 23 10.64 5.48 6.47
CA VAL A 23 10.68 6.45 7.58
C VAL A 23 11.44 5.90 8.77
N ALA A 24 11.13 4.68 9.21
CA ALA A 24 11.77 4.04 10.35
C ALA A 24 13.29 3.96 10.16
N LYS A 25 13.74 3.47 9.00
CA LYS A 25 15.17 3.37 8.67
C LYS A 25 15.84 4.75 8.59
N SER A 26 15.15 5.76 8.06
CA SER A 26 15.69 7.10 7.90
C SER A 26 15.83 7.86 9.22
N LEU A 27 15.14 7.46 10.28
CA LEU A 27 15.18 8.11 11.59
C LEU A 27 15.99 7.34 12.64
N ASP A 28 16.44 6.12 12.34
CA ASP A 28 17.07 5.19 13.27
C ASP A 28 18.38 5.71 13.90
N ASP A 29 19.06 6.63 13.22
CA ASP A 29 20.29 7.27 13.71
C ASP A 29 20.05 8.46 14.65
N VAL A 30 18.86 9.09 14.62
CA VAL A 30 18.55 10.33 15.36
C VAL A 30 17.49 10.17 16.45
N ALA A 31 16.74 9.07 16.46
CA ALA A 31 15.62 8.83 17.36
C ALA A 31 15.60 7.40 17.90
N ASP A 32 14.85 7.17 18.98
CA ASP A 32 14.49 5.84 19.45
C ASP A 32 13.27 5.36 18.66
N VAL A 33 13.53 4.63 17.57
CA VAL A 33 12.49 4.23 16.63
C VAL A 33 11.85 2.90 17.04
N VAL A 34 10.51 2.87 17.09
CA VAL A 34 9.72 1.66 17.26
C VAL A 34 8.83 1.51 16.04
N LEU A 35 9.08 0.48 15.21
CA LEU A 35 8.20 0.11 14.09
C LEU A 35 7.20 -0.95 14.56
N VAL A 36 5.91 -0.63 14.53
CA VAL A 36 4.82 -1.55 14.87
C VAL A 36 4.22 -2.12 13.58
N GLU A 37 4.28 -3.44 13.42
CA GLU A 37 3.74 -4.14 12.26
C GLU A 37 3.25 -5.53 12.67
N PRO A 38 2.01 -5.92 12.36
CA PRO A 38 1.52 -7.25 12.71
C PRO A 38 2.16 -8.39 11.90
N LYS A 39 2.63 -8.11 10.67
CA LYS A 39 3.29 -9.12 9.85
C LYS A 39 4.72 -9.37 10.30
N ASP A 40 5.15 -10.61 10.17
CA ASP A 40 6.53 -11.04 10.50
C ASP A 40 7.57 -10.65 9.42
N ALA A 41 7.10 -10.14 8.27
CA ALA A 41 7.95 -9.72 7.16
C ALA A 41 7.35 -8.54 6.38
N PHE A 42 8.21 -7.72 5.80
CA PHE A 42 7.81 -6.79 4.74
C PHE A 42 7.32 -7.59 3.54
N VAL A 43 6.16 -7.21 2.98
CA VAL A 43 5.60 -7.86 1.80
C VAL A 43 5.74 -6.94 0.59
N HIS A 44 6.49 -7.40 -0.40
CA HIS A 44 6.60 -6.72 -1.69
C HIS A 44 5.34 -6.97 -2.55
N ASN A 45 4.24 -6.28 -2.21
CA ASN A 45 2.92 -6.49 -2.80
C ASN A 45 2.88 -6.32 -4.32
N VAL A 46 3.77 -5.49 -4.90
CA VAL A 46 3.86 -5.28 -6.35
C VAL A 46 4.13 -6.59 -7.11
N ALA A 47 4.82 -7.55 -6.49
CA ALA A 47 5.11 -8.85 -7.10
C ALA A 47 4.18 -9.98 -6.59
N ALA A 48 3.15 -9.68 -5.77
CA ALA A 48 2.27 -10.69 -5.20
C ALA A 48 1.49 -11.48 -6.26
N LEU A 49 1.04 -10.81 -7.32
CA LEU A 49 0.31 -11.46 -8.43
C LEU A 49 1.20 -12.43 -9.21
N ARG A 50 2.48 -12.10 -9.38
CA ARG A 50 3.47 -13.01 -9.96
C ARG A 50 3.67 -14.23 -9.07
N ALA A 51 3.80 -14.03 -7.75
CA ALA A 51 3.98 -15.14 -6.81
C ALA A 51 2.78 -16.10 -6.75
N LEU A 52 1.56 -15.65 -7.10
CA LEU A 52 0.42 -16.54 -7.23
C LEU A 52 0.56 -17.52 -8.40
N VAL A 53 1.06 -17.08 -9.55
CA VAL A 53 1.20 -17.93 -10.74
C VAL A 53 2.55 -18.66 -10.80
N ASP A 54 3.57 -18.11 -10.14
CA ASP A 54 4.90 -18.70 -9.98
C ASP A 54 5.34 -18.65 -8.51
N PRO A 55 5.03 -19.67 -7.71
CA PRO A 55 5.38 -19.71 -6.28
C PRO A 55 6.88 -19.63 -5.98
N GLY A 56 7.76 -19.80 -6.96
CA GLY A 56 9.19 -19.57 -6.83
C GLY A 56 9.55 -18.11 -6.45
N TRP A 57 8.60 -17.19 -6.59
CA TRP A 57 8.75 -15.79 -6.15
C TRP A 57 8.47 -15.57 -4.66
N LEU A 58 7.80 -16.49 -3.97
CA LEU A 58 7.46 -16.31 -2.55
C LEU A 58 8.65 -15.89 -1.67
N PRO A 59 9.83 -16.52 -1.74
CA PRO A 59 10.96 -16.10 -0.93
C PRO A 59 11.50 -14.69 -1.26
N ARG A 60 11.14 -14.14 -2.42
CA ARG A 60 11.60 -12.83 -2.88
C ARG A 60 10.68 -11.70 -2.47
N ILE A 61 9.43 -11.99 -2.18
CA ILE A 61 8.43 -10.97 -1.83
C ILE A 61 8.19 -10.85 -0.32
N TYR A 62 8.61 -11.82 0.49
CA TYR A 62 8.55 -11.78 1.95
C TYR A 62 9.96 -11.57 2.51
N LEU A 63 10.23 -10.35 2.97
CA LEU A 63 11.54 -9.93 3.45
C LEU A 63 11.48 -9.71 4.97
N PRO A 64 12.11 -10.56 5.80
CA PRO A 64 12.10 -10.41 7.24
C PRO A 64 12.62 -9.04 7.69
N TYR A 65 12.04 -8.49 8.76
CA TYR A 65 12.47 -7.20 9.34
C TYR A 65 13.80 -7.27 10.09
N GLY A 66 14.38 -8.45 10.28
CA GLY A 66 15.67 -8.61 10.94
C GLY A 66 16.75 -7.77 10.25
N GLY A 67 17.42 -6.89 11.03
CA GLY A 67 18.45 -6.00 10.51
C GLY A 67 17.95 -4.76 9.77
N LEU A 68 16.64 -4.48 9.80
CA LEU A 68 16.07 -3.24 9.22
C LEU A 68 16.57 -1.99 9.97
N LEU A 69 16.59 -2.06 11.29
CA LEU A 69 17.03 -1.00 12.21
C LEU A 69 18.30 -1.42 12.93
N SER A 70 19.22 -0.48 13.15
CA SER A 70 20.48 -0.68 13.85
C SER A 70 20.37 -0.31 15.34
N HIS A 71 19.50 0.63 15.68
CA HIS A 71 19.30 1.17 17.03
C HIS A 71 17.89 0.95 17.54
N GLY A 72 16.89 1.13 16.68
CA GLY A 72 15.49 0.93 16.98
C GLY A 72 15.07 -0.54 17.02
N ARG A 73 13.79 -0.78 17.18
CA ARG A 73 13.21 -2.13 17.21
C ARG A 73 11.94 -2.24 16.38
N VAL A 74 11.67 -3.46 15.89
CA VAL A 74 10.39 -3.82 15.28
C VAL A 74 9.57 -4.59 16.32
N VAL A 75 8.33 -4.15 16.53
CA VAL A 75 7.36 -4.83 17.41
C VAL A 75 6.33 -5.50 16.51
N GLN A 76 6.31 -6.82 16.53
CA GLN A 76 5.34 -7.61 15.79
C GLN A 76 4.02 -7.62 16.56
N ASP A 77 3.22 -6.60 16.37
CA ASP A 77 1.90 -6.43 16.98
C ASP A 77 1.05 -5.47 16.13
N ARG A 78 -0.22 -5.39 16.46
CA ARG A 78 -1.18 -4.50 15.82
C ARG A 78 -1.49 -3.31 16.72
N ALA A 79 -1.43 -2.10 16.16
CA ALA A 79 -1.93 -0.92 16.85
C ALA A 79 -3.47 -1.05 16.95
N ALA A 80 -3.97 -1.19 18.17
CA ALA A 80 -5.39 -1.34 18.47
C ALA A 80 -6.07 0.02 18.70
N LYS A 81 -5.34 0.97 19.31
CA LYS A 81 -5.83 2.31 19.58
C LYS A 81 -4.67 3.32 19.55
N VAL A 82 -4.85 4.40 18.81
CA VAL A 82 -3.82 5.42 18.61
C VAL A 82 -4.39 6.79 18.89
N ASP A 83 -3.75 7.52 19.78
CA ASP A 83 -4.00 8.92 20.09
C ASP A 83 -2.70 9.73 19.95
N ALA A 84 -2.77 11.05 19.91
CA ALA A 84 -1.59 11.90 19.84
C ALA A 84 -0.65 11.65 21.04
N GLY A 85 0.55 11.12 20.77
CA GLY A 85 1.55 10.81 21.80
C GLY A 85 1.46 9.42 22.44
N ARG A 86 0.49 8.55 22.06
CA ARG A 86 0.37 7.20 22.62
C ARG A 86 -0.25 6.19 21.65
N VAL A 87 0.35 5.01 21.62
CA VAL A 87 -0.15 3.84 20.89
C VAL A 87 -0.44 2.71 21.87
N VAL A 88 -1.64 2.14 21.82
CA VAL A 88 -2.00 0.92 22.54
C VAL A 88 -2.02 -0.23 21.55
N LEU A 89 -1.23 -1.26 21.82
CA LEU A 89 -1.11 -2.45 21.00
C LEU A 89 -2.23 -3.47 21.31
N ALA A 90 -2.46 -4.41 20.43
CA ALA A 90 -3.44 -5.48 20.64
C ALA A 90 -3.05 -6.38 21.83
N SER A 91 -1.77 -6.54 22.13
CA SER A 91 -1.27 -7.20 23.35
C SER A 91 -1.60 -6.49 24.65
N GLY A 92 -1.99 -5.19 24.57
CA GLY A 92 -2.19 -4.31 25.73
C GLY A 92 -0.95 -3.49 26.11
N GLU A 93 0.21 -3.69 25.45
CA GLU A 93 1.38 -2.84 25.64
C GLU A 93 1.05 -1.40 25.20
N GLU A 94 1.53 -0.43 25.96
CA GLU A 94 1.42 1.00 25.62
C GLU A 94 2.78 1.59 25.24
N LEU A 95 2.84 2.25 24.11
CA LEU A 95 4.03 2.91 23.59
C LEU A 95 3.83 4.42 23.61
N PRO A 96 4.56 5.17 24.46
CA PRO A 96 4.60 6.63 24.36
C PRO A 96 5.36 7.05 23.10
N ALA A 97 4.97 8.17 22.51
CA ALA A 97 5.58 8.70 21.29
C ALA A 97 5.72 10.21 21.35
N ASP A 98 6.95 10.72 21.20
CA ASP A 98 7.19 12.14 20.95
C ASP A 98 6.77 12.53 19.54
N TYR A 99 6.97 11.62 18.59
CA TYR A 99 6.50 11.71 17.21
C TYR A 99 5.80 10.42 16.80
N LEU A 100 4.71 10.56 16.04
CA LEU A 100 3.90 9.45 15.59
C LEU A 100 3.79 9.47 14.07
N VAL A 101 3.99 8.31 13.44
CA VAL A 101 3.91 8.13 11.99
C VAL A 101 2.88 7.06 11.66
N LEU A 102 1.79 7.46 10.99
CA LEU A 102 0.70 6.59 10.56
C LEU A 102 0.96 6.15 9.11
N ALA A 103 1.48 4.93 8.95
CA ALA A 103 1.90 4.37 7.66
C ALA A 103 1.24 3.01 7.36
N THR A 104 0.06 2.77 7.92
CA THR A 104 -0.70 1.51 7.84
C THR A 104 -1.19 1.15 6.44
N GLY A 105 -1.18 2.14 5.54
CA GLY A 105 -1.54 1.93 4.15
C GLY A 105 -3.00 1.53 3.95
N SER A 106 -3.23 0.52 3.11
CA SER A 106 -4.56 0.03 2.77
C SER A 106 -4.61 -1.49 2.75
N SER A 107 -5.77 -2.05 3.08
CA SER A 107 -6.11 -3.43 2.76
C SER A 107 -6.57 -3.55 1.31
N TYR A 108 -6.39 -4.72 0.74
CA TYR A 108 -6.86 -5.08 -0.59
C TYR A 108 -7.13 -6.60 -0.64
N PRO A 109 -8.11 -7.08 -1.40
CA PRO A 109 -8.37 -8.51 -1.49
C PRO A 109 -7.15 -9.31 -1.94
N PHE A 110 -7.00 -10.51 -1.36
CA PHE A 110 -6.04 -11.50 -1.84
C PHE A 110 -6.36 -11.85 -3.33
N PRO A 111 -5.35 -12.02 -4.21
CA PRO A 111 -3.92 -12.17 -3.93
C PRO A 111 -3.08 -10.88 -3.98
N ALA A 112 -3.68 -9.72 -4.26
CA ALA A 112 -2.91 -8.47 -4.41
C ALA A 112 -2.26 -8.00 -3.10
N LYS A 113 -2.90 -8.26 -1.95
CA LYS A 113 -2.29 -8.11 -0.62
C LYS A 113 -2.58 -9.33 0.25
N SER A 114 -1.63 -9.69 1.12
CA SER A 114 -1.82 -10.74 2.12
C SER A 114 -2.77 -10.26 3.22
N ASP A 115 -3.75 -11.07 3.56
CA ASP A 115 -4.72 -10.87 4.64
C ASP A 115 -4.39 -11.67 5.92
N VAL A 116 -3.21 -12.30 5.95
CA VAL A 116 -2.68 -13.01 7.11
C VAL A 116 -1.34 -12.39 7.53
N ASP A 117 -1.00 -12.54 8.81
CA ASP A 117 0.13 -11.84 9.41
C ASP A 117 1.44 -12.66 9.38
N ARG A 118 1.36 -14.00 9.36
CA ARG A 118 2.54 -14.87 9.33
C ARG A 118 2.92 -15.26 7.91
N THR A 119 4.19 -15.15 7.60
CA THR A 119 4.73 -15.55 6.28
C THR A 119 4.39 -17.00 5.93
N VAL A 120 4.45 -17.92 6.90
CA VAL A 120 4.13 -19.33 6.67
C VAL A 120 2.68 -19.52 6.23
N ASP A 121 1.73 -18.83 6.88
CA ASP A 121 0.30 -18.92 6.55
C ASP A 121 0.01 -18.28 5.18
N ALA A 122 0.72 -17.18 4.86
CA ALA A 122 0.63 -16.52 3.56
C ALA A 122 1.17 -17.42 2.42
N HIS A 123 2.25 -18.13 2.66
CA HIS A 123 2.80 -19.11 1.72
C HIS A 123 1.82 -20.26 1.49
N GLU A 124 1.27 -20.87 2.57
CA GLU A 124 0.27 -21.93 2.46
C GLU A 124 -0.95 -21.49 1.67
N LYS A 125 -1.49 -20.30 1.97
CA LYS A 125 -2.62 -19.72 1.25
C LYS A 125 -2.31 -19.53 -0.22
N THR A 126 -1.15 -18.96 -0.53
CA THR A 126 -0.75 -18.73 -1.94
C THR A 126 -0.55 -20.03 -2.68
N LEU A 127 0.12 -21.04 -2.08
CA LEU A 127 0.31 -22.36 -2.68
C LEU A 127 -1.01 -23.09 -2.91
N GLY A 128 -1.93 -23.06 -1.95
CA GLY A 128 -3.26 -23.64 -2.08
C GLY A 128 -4.06 -22.99 -3.20
N THR A 129 -4.04 -21.65 -3.27
CA THR A 129 -4.74 -20.91 -4.34
C THR A 129 -4.07 -21.10 -5.70
N HIS A 130 -2.73 -21.20 -5.76
CA HIS A 130 -2.01 -21.58 -6.97
C HIS A 130 -2.46 -22.94 -7.52
N ALA A 131 -2.56 -23.94 -6.65
CA ALA A 131 -3.03 -25.27 -7.05
C ALA A 131 -4.48 -25.24 -7.57
N ALA A 132 -5.37 -24.50 -6.91
CA ALA A 132 -6.74 -24.28 -7.34
C ALA A 132 -6.79 -23.57 -8.72
N LEU A 133 -6.00 -22.51 -8.89
CA LEU A 133 -5.88 -21.78 -10.15
C LEU A 133 -5.29 -22.67 -11.26
N ALA A 134 -4.28 -23.48 -10.96
CA ALA A 134 -3.69 -24.42 -11.91
C ALA A 134 -4.72 -25.44 -12.43
N ALA A 135 -5.60 -25.93 -11.56
CA ALA A 135 -6.66 -26.87 -11.90
C ALA A 135 -7.85 -26.25 -12.67
N ALA A 136 -8.10 -24.94 -12.49
CA ALA A 136 -9.18 -24.23 -13.16
C ALA A 136 -8.94 -24.10 -14.66
N GLY A 137 -9.96 -24.29 -15.49
CA GLY A 137 -9.92 -24.02 -16.93
C GLY A 137 -10.37 -22.59 -17.26
N ARG A 138 -11.30 -22.05 -16.46
CA ARG A 138 -11.96 -20.76 -16.67
C ARG A 138 -11.82 -19.88 -15.45
N VAL A 139 -11.34 -18.67 -15.63
CA VAL A 139 -11.05 -17.71 -14.57
C VAL A 139 -11.86 -16.44 -14.77
N LEU A 140 -12.58 -16.01 -13.77
CA LEU A 140 -13.26 -14.71 -13.73
C LEU A 140 -12.49 -13.73 -12.86
N LEU A 141 -12.10 -12.59 -13.41
CA LEU A 141 -11.51 -11.48 -12.68
C LEU A 141 -12.54 -10.34 -12.60
N VAL A 142 -12.94 -9.98 -11.40
CA VAL A 142 -13.90 -8.90 -11.17
C VAL A 142 -13.13 -7.65 -10.77
N GLY A 143 -13.12 -6.67 -11.69
CA GLY A 143 -12.33 -5.43 -11.62
C GLY A 143 -11.26 -5.39 -12.71
N ALA A 144 -11.39 -4.45 -13.66
CA ALA A 144 -10.45 -4.20 -14.75
C ALA A 144 -9.49 -3.02 -14.45
N GLY A 145 -9.19 -2.80 -13.18
CA GLY A 145 -8.11 -1.93 -12.71
C GLY A 145 -6.73 -2.57 -12.91
N ALA A 146 -5.67 -1.93 -12.43
CA ALA A 146 -4.29 -2.43 -12.56
C ALA A 146 -4.16 -3.89 -12.08
N VAL A 147 -4.70 -4.23 -10.91
CA VAL A 147 -4.64 -5.59 -10.35
C VAL A 147 -5.26 -6.63 -11.27
N GLY A 148 -6.46 -6.37 -11.82
CA GLY A 148 -7.14 -7.32 -12.71
C GLY A 148 -6.40 -7.50 -14.02
N ILE A 149 -5.89 -6.41 -14.61
CA ILE A 149 -5.12 -6.42 -15.85
C ILE A 149 -3.81 -7.21 -15.67
N GLU A 150 -3.07 -6.91 -14.59
CA GLU A 150 -1.82 -7.60 -14.28
C GLU A 150 -2.05 -9.08 -14.01
N LEU A 151 -3.06 -9.44 -13.20
CA LEU A 151 -3.38 -10.84 -12.91
C LEU A 151 -3.78 -11.61 -14.16
N ALA A 152 -4.56 -10.99 -15.06
CA ALA A 152 -4.89 -11.60 -16.34
C ALA A 152 -3.64 -11.92 -17.17
N GLY A 153 -2.71 -10.98 -17.25
CA GLY A 153 -1.43 -11.16 -17.94
C GLY A 153 -0.57 -12.25 -17.33
N GLU A 154 -0.46 -12.28 -15.98
CA GLU A 154 0.30 -13.31 -15.27
C GLU A 154 -0.29 -14.71 -15.49
N ILE A 155 -1.62 -14.86 -15.42
CA ILE A 155 -2.30 -16.14 -15.68
C ILE A 155 -2.05 -16.60 -17.11
N LYS A 156 -2.21 -15.71 -18.08
CA LYS A 156 -2.04 -16.04 -19.51
C LYS A 156 -0.58 -16.37 -19.87
N ALA A 157 0.38 -15.80 -19.17
CA ALA A 157 1.80 -16.10 -19.37
C ALA A 157 2.16 -17.54 -18.94
N VAL A 158 1.58 -18.02 -17.84
CA VAL A 158 1.86 -19.38 -17.32
C VAL A 158 0.94 -20.43 -17.96
N TRP A 159 -0.33 -20.09 -18.19
CA TRP A 159 -1.34 -20.98 -18.75
C TRP A 159 -2.05 -20.34 -19.96
N PRO A 160 -1.43 -20.29 -21.14
CA PRO A 160 -1.99 -19.60 -22.32
C PRO A 160 -3.37 -20.12 -22.77
N SER A 161 -3.67 -21.40 -22.50
CA SER A 161 -4.94 -22.04 -22.86
C SER A 161 -6.11 -21.73 -21.93
N LYS A 162 -5.86 -21.17 -20.72
CA LYS A 162 -6.94 -20.81 -19.80
C LYS A 162 -7.83 -19.71 -20.38
N GLN A 163 -9.13 -19.86 -20.18
CA GLN A 163 -10.10 -18.82 -20.50
C GLN A 163 -10.14 -17.83 -19.33
N VAL A 164 -9.67 -16.61 -19.56
CA VAL A 164 -9.70 -15.53 -18.55
C VAL A 164 -10.65 -14.46 -19.02
N THR A 165 -11.61 -14.07 -18.19
CA THR A 165 -12.57 -12.99 -18.47
C THR A 165 -12.45 -11.92 -17.40
N LEU A 166 -12.33 -10.65 -17.81
CA LEU A 166 -12.45 -9.50 -16.91
C LEU A 166 -13.84 -8.90 -16.99
N VAL A 167 -14.39 -8.48 -15.83
CA VAL A 167 -15.67 -7.75 -15.73
C VAL A 167 -15.45 -6.51 -14.87
N ASP A 168 -15.95 -5.36 -15.33
CA ASP A 168 -15.90 -4.11 -14.55
C ASP A 168 -17.18 -3.30 -14.70
N VAL A 169 -17.50 -2.53 -13.66
CA VAL A 169 -18.60 -1.55 -13.65
C VAL A 169 -18.26 -0.30 -14.46
N ALA A 170 -16.99 0.01 -14.60
CA ALA A 170 -16.49 1.16 -15.34
C ALA A 170 -16.60 0.95 -16.86
N ASP A 171 -16.73 2.06 -17.60
CA ASP A 171 -16.80 2.05 -19.05
C ASP A 171 -15.46 1.84 -19.74
N ASP A 172 -14.35 1.85 -18.97
CA ASP A 172 -13.00 1.63 -19.49
C ASP A 172 -12.11 0.92 -18.47
N VAL A 173 -11.04 0.29 -18.94
CA VAL A 173 -9.99 -0.31 -18.11
C VAL A 173 -9.20 0.77 -17.38
N LEU A 174 -8.52 0.39 -16.31
CA LEU A 174 -7.61 1.26 -15.56
C LEU A 174 -8.27 2.58 -15.16
N GLY A 175 -9.16 2.53 -14.17
CA GLY A 175 -9.81 3.72 -13.61
C GLY A 175 -8.83 4.82 -13.20
N GLY A 176 -9.32 6.07 -13.17
CA GLY A 176 -8.52 7.22 -12.80
C GLY A 176 -8.06 8.07 -13.99
N PRO A 177 -7.31 9.17 -13.76
CA PRO A 177 -6.98 10.18 -14.75
C PRO A 177 -5.75 9.78 -15.58
N PHE A 178 -5.77 8.59 -16.14
CA PHE A 178 -4.77 8.11 -17.08
C PHE A 178 -5.19 8.39 -18.51
N ARG A 179 -4.20 8.51 -19.39
CA ARG A 179 -4.41 8.87 -20.78
C ARG A 179 -5.21 7.81 -21.53
N PRO A 180 -6.08 8.21 -22.48
CA PRO A 180 -6.84 7.28 -23.30
C PRO A 180 -5.95 6.32 -24.10
N GLU A 181 -4.76 6.78 -24.54
CA GLU A 181 -3.80 5.99 -25.30
C GLU A 181 -3.25 4.82 -24.46
N LEU A 182 -2.98 5.05 -23.16
CA LEU A 182 -2.56 3.97 -22.24
C LEU A 182 -3.67 2.92 -22.11
N LYS A 183 -4.90 3.36 -21.89
CA LYS A 183 -6.05 2.46 -21.76
C LYS A 183 -6.29 1.66 -23.06
N ALA A 184 -6.17 2.31 -24.22
CA ALA A 184 -6.31 1.66 -25.52
C ALA A 184 -5.22 0.61 -25.73
N GLU A 185 -3.97 0.91 -25.36
CA GLU A 185 -2.85 -0.03 -25.47
C GLU A 185 -3.04 -1.26 -24.57
N LEU A 186 -3.45 -1.05 -23.32
CA LEU A 186 -3.74 -2.15 -22.39
C LEU A 186 -4.88 -3.05 -22.91
N ARG A 187 -5.96 -2.47 -23.46
CA ARG A 187 -7.04 -3.24 -24.08
C ARG A 187 -6.57 -4.03 -25.29
N ARG A 188 -5.71 -3.43 -26.14
CA ARG A 188 -5.14 -4.10 -27.31
C ARG A 188 -4.35 -5.34 -26.89
N GLN A 189 -3.47 -5.22 -25.90
CA GLN A 189 -2.67 -6.34 -25.40
C GLN A 189 -3.54 -7.43 -24.76
N LEU A 190 -4.56 -7.07 -23.97
CA LEU A 190 -5.50 -8.03 -23.40
C LEU A 190 -6.27 -8.79 -24.50
N ALA A 191 -6.69 -8.09 -25.57
CA ALA A 191 -7.36 -8.72 -26.71
C ALA A 191 -6.43 -9.69 -27.46
N GLU A 192 -5.16 -9.35 -27.65
CA GLU A 192 -4.14 -10.24 -28.25
C GLU A 192 -3.89 -11.49 -27.41
N LEU A 193 -3.98 -11.39 -26.08
CA LEU A 193 -3.93 -12.55 -25.17
C LEU A 193 -5.24 -13.36 -25.16
N GLY A 194 -6.26 -12.94 -25.89
CA GLY A 194 -7.57 -13.59 -25.89
C GLY A 194 -8.31 -13.45 -24.57
N VAL A 195 -8.17 -12.29 -23.90
CA VAL A 195 -8.86 -11.97 -22.64
C VAL A 195 -10.04 -11.05 -22.94
N PRO A 196 -11.29 -11.54 -22.95
CA PRO A 196 -12.47 -10.69 -23.03
C PRO A 196 -12.56 -9.74 -21.84
N VAL A 197 -12.90 -8.46 -22.11
CA VAL A 197 -13.13 -7.42 -21.08
C VAL A 197 -14.56 -6.92 -21.22
N LEU A 198 -15.41 -7.22 -20.24
CA LEU A 198 -16.81 -6.80 -20.17
C LEU A 198 -16.91 -5.56 -19.31
N LEU A 199 -17.02 -4.39 -19.94
CA LEU A 199 -17.05 -3.09 -19.31
C LEU A 199 -18.47 -2.52 -19.24
N GLY A 200 -18.70 -1.57 -18.31
CA GLY A 200 -19.98 -0.91 -18.11
C GLY A 200 -21.12 -1.86 -17.70
N SER A 201 -20.77 -3.06 -17.27
CA SER A 201 -21.76 -4.11 -17.01
C SER A 201 -21.39 -4.91 -15.74
N PRO A 202 -21.73 -4.40 -14.55
CA PRO A 202 -21.47 -5.13 -13.31
C PRO A 202 -22.19 -6.49 -13.26
N LEU A 203 -21.69 -7.38 -12.41
CA LEU A 203 -22.39 -8.63 -12.13
C LEU A 203 -23.73 -8.34 -11.43
N VAL A 204 -24.77 -9.06 -11.80
CA VAL A 204 -26.11 -8.98 -11.17
C VAL A 204 -26.02 -9.44 -9.71
N THR A 205 -25.26 -10.52 -9.47
CA THR A 205 -24.99 -11.06 -8.13
C THR A 205 -23.50 -11.41 -8.01
N ALA A 206 -22.98 -11.33 -6.79
CA ALA A 206 -21.62 -11.83 -6.54
C ALA A 206 -21.53 -13.33 -6.85
N PRO A 207 -20.33 -13.83 -7.25
CA PRO A 207 -20.11 -15.27 -7.38
C PRO A 207 -20.47 -16.02 -6.09
N PRO A 208 -21.04 -17.24 -6.19
CA PRO A 208 -21.53 -18.00 -5.04
C PRO A 208 -20.42 -18.77 -4.29
N THR A 209 -19.17 -18.40 -4.52
CA THR A 209 -17.99 -19.01 -3.91
C THR A 209 -17.10 -17.94 -3.30
N GLU A 210 -16.17 -18.31 -2.44
CA GLU A 210 -15.13 -17.40 -1.99
C GLU A 210 -14.10 -17.13 -3.13
N PRO A 211 -13.50 -15.93 -3.18
CA PRO A 211 -12.41 -15.67 -4.14
C PRO A 211 -11.26 -16.66 -3.95
N GLY A 212 -10.80 -17.25 -5.06
CA GLY A 212 -9.75 -18.28 -5.04
C GLY A 212 -10.22 -19.71 -4.77
N GLU A 213 -11.51 -19.94 -4.51
CA GLU A 213 -12.10 -21.27 -4.35
C GLU A 213 -12.35 -21.92 -5.72
N LEU A 214 -11.84 -23.14 -5.91
CA LEU A 214 -12.09 -23.93 -7.12
C LEU A 214 -13.46 -24.59 -7.08
N ARG A 215 -14.42 -24.00 -7.76
CA ARG A 215 -15.77 -24.54 -7.96
C ARG A 215 -16.43 -23.87 -9.15
N THR A 216 -16.94 -24.66 -10.08
CA THR A 216 -17.66 -24.16 -11.26
C THR A 216 -18.95 -23.45 -10.88
N PHE A 217 -19.16 -22.26 -11.45
CA PHE A 217 -20.39 -21.47 -11.30
C PHE A 217 -20.67 -20.68 -12.58
N THR A 218 -21.88 -20.17 -12.68
CA THR A 218 -22.27 -19.21 -13.75
C THR A 218 -22.86 -17.97 -13.09
N VAL A 219 -22.43 -16.80 -13.54
CA VAL A 219 -22.97 -15.49 -13.15
C VAL A 219 -23.42 -14.73 -14.38
N GLN A 220 -24.30 -13.75 -14.19
CA GLN A 220 -24.79 -12.89 -15.26
C GLN A 220 -24.38 -11.44 -15.01
N THR A 221 -24.00 -10.75 -16.07
CA THR A 221 -23.81 -9.29 -16.04
C THR A 221 -25.13 -8.56 -16.22
N GLN A 222 -25.22 -7.30 -15.86
CA GLN A 222 -26.42 -6.48 -16.08
C GLN A 222 -26.77 -6.32 -17.58
N ALA A 223 -25.77 -6.43 -18.47
CA ALA A 223 -26.00 -6.46 -19.92
C ALA A 223 -26.57 -7.81 -20.42
N GLY A 224 -26.80 -8.78 -19.51
CA GLY A 224 -27.37 -10.10 -19.86
C GLY A 224 -26.31 -11.11 -20.32
N THR A 225 -25.03 -10.81 -20.30
CA THR A 225 -23.96 -11.75 -20.66
C THR A 225 -23.75 -12.77 -19.55
N GLU A 226 -23.88 -14.06 -19.86
CA GLU A 226 -23.52 -15.14 -18.93
C GLU A 226 -22.01 -15.41 -18.97
N VAL A 227 -21.42 -15.55 -17.77
CA VAL A 227 -20.02 -15.91 -17.60
C VAL A 227 -19.95 -17.15 -16.71
N THR A 228 -19.43 -18.24 -17.28
CA THR A 228 -19.15 -19.46 -16.53
C THR A 228 -17.66 -19.51 -16.18
N ALA A 229 -17.34 -19.71 -14.92
CA ALA A 229 -15.97 -19.79 -14.40
C ALA A 229 -15.82 -20.95 -13.42
N ASP A 230 -14.57 -21.39 -13.21
CA ASP A 230 -14.21 -22.43 -12.25
C ASP A 230 -13.57 -21.85 -10.98
N ILE A 231 -13.05 -20.63 -11.10
CA ILE A 231 -12.43 -19.86 -10.02
C ILE A 231 -12.60 -18.37 -10.33
N TRP A 232 -12.66 -17.54 -9.31
CA TRP A 232 -12.69 -16.09 -9.50
C TRP A 232 -11.81 -15.35 -8.51
N PHE A 233 -11.44 -14.11 -8.85
CA PHE A 233 -10.68 -13.21 -7.99
C PHE A 233 -11.33 -11.84 -7.94
N ARG A 234 -11.31 -11.25 -6.74
CA ARG A 234 -11.79 -9.91 -6.50
C ARG A 234 -10.64 -8.91 -6.70
N CYS A 235 -10.66 -8.16 -7.79
CA CYS A 235 -9.63 -7.21 -8.18
C CYS A 235 -10.04 -5.75 -7.93
N TYR A 236 -10.84 -5.49 -6.89
CA TYR A 236 -11.31 -4.17 -6.46
C TYR A 236 -11.52 -4.13 -4.95
N GLY A 237 -11.71 -2.93 -4.38
CA GLY A 237 -12.10 -2.79 -2.97
C GLY A 237 -10.91 -2.48 -2.05
N VAL A 238 -10.08 -1.52 -2.45
CA VAL A 238 -9.04 -0.95 -1.58
C VAL A 238 -9.68 -0.16 -0.42
N ILE A 239 -9.24 -0.43 0.82
CA ILE A 239 -9.76 0.20 2.03
C ILE A 239 -8.57 0.74 2.85
N PRO A 240 -8.50 2.06 3.13
CA PRO A 240 -7.50 2.61 4.04
C PRO A 240 -7.61 2.00 5.44
N VAL A 241 -6.48 1.66 6.05
CA VAL A 241 -6.46 1.06 7.40
C VAL A 241 -6.23 2.17 8.43
N SER A 242 -7.31 2.72 8.98
CA SER A 242 -7.29 3.87 9.91
C SER A 242 -8.33 3.78 11.03
N ASP A 243 -8.95 2.62 11.23
CA ASP A 243 -10.00 2.39 12.22
C ASP A 243 -9.50 2.38 13.67
N TYR A 244 -8.19 2.30 13.85
CA TYR A 244 -7.51 2.38 15.14
C TYR A 244 -7.41 3.81 15.73
N LEU A 245 -7.75 4.86 14.97
CA LEU A 245 -7.65 6.24 15.43
C LEU A 245 -8.63 6.53 16.55
N ALA A 246 -8.15 7.21 17.59
CA ALA A 246 -8.92 7.50 18.80
C ALA A 246 -8.58 8.88 19.37
N GLY A 247 -9.30 9.31 20.40
CA GLY A 247 -9.04 10.56 21.12
C GLY A 247 -8.99 11.75 20.17
N GLY A 248 -7.94 12.54 20.27
CA GLY A 248 -7.70 13.73 19.44
C GLY A 248 -7.49 13.44 17.95
N LEU A 249 -7.18 12.19 17.59
CA LEU A 249 -6.97 11.78 16.20
C LEU A 249 -8.23 11.23 15.51
N ALA A 250 -9.29 10.91 16.26
CA ALA A 250 -10.51 10.31 15.70
C ALA A 250 -11.16 11.17 14.60
N GLY A 251 -11.10 12.51 14.77
CA GLY A 251 -11.65 13.47 13.81
C GLY A 251 -10.84 13.64 12.50
N ALA A 252 -9.62 13.11 12.44
CA ALA A 252 -8.77 13.19 11.25
C ALA A 252 -9.11 12.12 10.18
N ARG A 253 -9.96 11.15 10.53
CA ARG A 253 -10.42 10.10 9.62
C ARG A 253 -11.62 10.60 8.81
N GLY A 254 -11.44 10.74 7.49
CA GLY A 254 -12.50 11.06 6.55
C GLY A 254 -13.54 9.92 6.41
N ALA A 255 -14.67 10.22 5.77
CA ALA A 255 -15.75 9.26 5.54
C ALA A 255 -15.33 8.06 4.68
N ASP A 256 -14.34 8.24 3.81
CA ASP A 256 -13.75 7.20 2.96
C ASP A 256 -12.63 6.41 3.65
N GLY A 257 -12.34 6.71 4.91
CA GLY A 257 -11.32 6.06 5.72
C GLY A 257 -9.91 6.63 5.58
N HIS A 258 -9.66 7.62 4.72
CA HIS A 258 -8.36 8.27 4.65
C HIS A 258 -8.14 9.23 5.82
N ILE A 259 -6.86 9.42 6.15
CA ILE A 259 -6.42 10.40 7.13
C ILE A 259 -6.10 11.71 6.40
N GLU A 260 -6.74 12.80 6.81
CA GLU A 260 -6.48 14.12 6.26
C GLU A 260 -5.15 14.67 6.74
N VAL A 261 -4.34 15.16 5.79
CA VAL A 261 -3.01 15.70 6.06
C VAL A 261 -2.81 17.07 5.43
N THR A 262 -1.91 17.85 6.04
CA THR A 262 -1.39 19.10 5.50
C THR A 262 -0.40 18.84 4.35
N PRO A 263 0.02 19.87 3.59
CA PRO A 263 1.11 19.72 2.63
C PRO A 263 2.42 19.18 3.23
N THR A 264 2.69 19.42 4.51
CA THR A 264 3.86 18.89 5.22
C THR A 264 3.68 17.44 5.70
N LEU A 265 2.56 16.80 5.33
CA LEU A 265 2.15 15.44 5.72
C LEU A 265 1.85 15.26 7.21
N GLN A 266 1.69 16.35 7.95
CA GLN A 266 1.17 16.31 9.31
C GLN A 266 -0.34 16.04 9.28
N VAL A 267 -0.83 15.27 10.25
CA VAL A 267 -2.28 15.11 10.45
C VAL A 267 -2.86 16.48 10.81
N ALA A 268 -3.97 16.84 10.22
CA ALA A 268 -4.59 18.15 10.41
C ALA A 268 -4.77 18.48 11.92
N GLY A 269 -4.23 19.61 12.34
CA GLY A 269 -4.27 20.06 13.75
C GLY A 269 -3.28 19.35 14.69
N GLN A 270 -2.30 18.60 14.16
CA GLN A 270 -1.28 17.88 14.95
C GLN A 270 0.13 18.24 14.50
N ASP A 271 0.95 18.76 15.40
CA ASP A 271 2.33 19.20 15.06
C ASP A 271 3.33 18.04 14.99
N ARG A 272 3.07 16.91 15.66
CA ARG A 272 3.99 15.78 15.82
C ARG A 272 3.44 14.44 15.34
N VAL A 273 2.30 14.46 14.66
CA VAL A 273 1.67 13.27 14.08
C VAL A 273 1.63 13.40 12.57
N PHE A 274 2.19 12.43 11.88
CA PHE A 274 2.27 12.40 10.42
C PHE A 274 1.50 11.20 9.87
N ALA A 275 0.90 11.34 8.67
CA ALA A 275 0.31 10.22 7.96
C ALA A 275 0.75 10.22 6.50
N LEU A 276 1.07 9.03 5.97
CA LEU A 276 1.62 8.89 4.62
C LEU A 276 1.30 7.53 3.99
N GLY A 277 1.48 7.44 2.69
CA GLY A 277 1.12 6.27 1.89
C GLY A 277 -0.38 6.18 1.66
N ASP A 278 -0.87 4.96 1.39
CA ASP A 278 -2.26 4.72 1.00
C ASP A 278 -3.31 5.13 2.04
N VAL A 279 -2.91 5.29 3.31
CA VAL A 279 -3.81 5.70 4.39
C VAL A 279 -4.12 7.18 4.37
N SER A 280 -3.26 8.00 3.74
CA SER A 280 -3.40 9.47 3.72
C SER A 280 -4.13 9.99 2.48
N THR A 281 -4.59 11.24 2.56
CA THR A 281 -5.19 11.97 1.42
C THR A 281 -4.15 12.59 0.48
N ALA A 282 -2.84 12.44 0.76
CA ALA A 282 -1.79 13.23 0.12
C ALA A 282 -1.58 12.94 -1.37
N ASP A 283 -1.73 11.69 -1.82
CA ASP A 283 -1.48 11.28 -3.21
C ASP A 283 -2.22 9.98 -3.55
N ARG A 284 -2.05 9.51 -4.79
CA ARG A 284 -2.55 8.23 -5.24
C ARG A 284 -1.84 7.07 -4.55
N LYS A 285 -2.56 5.95 -4.46
CA LYS A 285 -2.12 4.71 -3.82
C LYS A 285 -1.15 3.93 -4.72
N VAL A 286 0.08 4.42 -4.79
CA VAL A 286 1.18 3.76 -5.52
C VAL A 286 2.45 3.74 -4.67
N ALA A 287 3.20 2.64 -4.73
CA ALA A 287 4.41 2.45 -3.92
C ALA A 287 5.45 3.57 -4.08
N GLY A 288 5.60 4.11 -5.30
CA GLY A 288 6.51 5.22 -5.56
C GLY A 288 6.11 6.53 -4.85
N ALA A 289 4.81 6.82 -4.71
CA ALA A 289 4.32 7.96 -3.93
C ALA A 289 4.63 7.77 -2.45
N ALA A 290 4.37 6.59 -1.89
CA ALA A 290 4.69 6.25 -0.51
C ALA A 290 6.18 6.45 -0.17
N GLY A 291 7.08 6.07 -1.08
CA GLY A 291 8.52 6.30 -0.94
C GLY A 291 8.89 7.79 -0.93
N ARG A 292 8.33 8.60 -1.84
CA ARG A 292 8.58 10.06 -1.87
C ARG A 292 8.04 10.76 -0.62
N GLN A 293 6.86 10.39 -0.16
CA GLN A 293 6.28 10.92 1.08
C GLN A 293 7.13 10.56 2.29
N ALA A 294 7.71 9.36 2.33
CA ALA A 294 8.58 8.94 3.42
C ALA A 294 9.83 9.84 3.55
N VAL A 295 10.41 10.29 2.44
CA VAL A 295 11.55 11.24 2.44
C VAL A 295 11.14 12.56 3.09
N VAL A 296 9.96 13.10 2.74
CA VAL A 296 9.46 14.36 3.29
C VAL A 296 9.18 14.22 4.79
N VAL A 297 8.47 13.17 5.20
CA VAL A 297 8.13 12.95 6.62
C VAL A 297 9.39 12.77 7.47
N ALA A 298 10.34 11.95 7.02
CA ALA A 298 11.61 11.75 7.74
C ALA A 298 12.40 13.06 7.86
N GLY A 299 12.47 13.85 6.78
CA GLY A 299 13.12 15.17 6.79
C GLY A 299 12.46 16.13 7.76
N ASN A 300 11.13 16.18 7.77
CA ASN A 300 10.36 17.04 8.66
C ASN A 300 10.52 16.65 10.14
N ILE A 301 10.50 15.36 10.46
CA ILE A 301 10.72 14.89 11.83
C ILE A 301 12.15 15.21 12.29
N ARG A 302 13.17 15.03 11.45
CA ARG A 302 14.56 15.42 11.75
C ARG A 302 14.66 16.91 12.07
N ALA A 303 14.06 17.77 11.24
CA ALA A 303 14.06 19.22 11.46
C ALA A 303 13.41 19.61 12.80
N LEU A 304 12.30 18.94 13.16
CA LEU A 304 11.63 19.16 14.44
C LEU A 304 12.48 18.71 15.63
N ILE A 305 13.17 17.58 15.53
CA ILE A 305 14.10 17.07 16.56
C ILE A 305 15.26 18.06 16.76
N GLU A 306 15.87 18.54 15.69
CA GLU A 306 16.97 19.50 15.71
C GLU A 306 16.55 20.83 16.34
N ALA A 307 15.39 21.37 15.96
CA ALA A 307 14.83 22.59 16.54
C ALA A 307 14.54 22.47 18.04
N GLY A 308 13.99 21.32 18.48
CA GLY A 308 13.73 21.04 19.88
C GLY A 308 15.01 20.90 20.72
N SER A 309 16.07 20.35 20.14
CA SER A 309 17.40 20.23 20.77
C SER A 309 18.10 21.58 20.93
N GLY A 310 17.93 22.51 19.96
CA GLY A 310 18.48 23.85 20.02
C GLY A 310 17.82 24.72 21.10
N ALA A 311 16.51 24.62 21.31
CA ALA A 311 15.77 25.35 22.33
C ALA A 311 16.12 24.91 23.75
N ALA A 312 16.51 23.66 23.96
CA ALA A 312 16.96 23.14 25.26
C ALA A 312 18.36 23.64 25.66
N GLY A 313 19.19 24.06 24.70
CA GLY A 313 20.52 24.63 24.95
C GLY A 313 20.50 26.10 25.41
N ASP A 314 19.43 26.83 25.14
CA ASP A 314 19.30 28.28 25.42
C ASP A 314 18.38 28.61 26.62
N ALA A 315 17.76 27.60 27.24
CA ALA A 315 16.83 27.75 28.36
C ALA A 315 17.56 27.97 29.71
N GLY A 316 18.38 29.03 29.75
CA GLY A 316 18.98 29.57 30.97
C GLY A 316 18.26 30.81 31.55
N ALA A 317 17.03 31.15 31.13
CA ALA A 317 16.23 32.24 31.70
C ALA A 317 14.74 31.88 31.61
N ALA A 318 14.11 31.91 32.80
CA ALA A 318 12.67 31.68 32.95
C ALA A 318 11.84 32.64 32.07
N GLY A 319 10.99 32.08 31.22
CA GLY A 319 10.02 32.81 30.42
C GLY A 319 8.94 31.86 29.95
N GLU A 320 7.68 32.24 30.15
CA GLU A 320 6.43 31.55 29.87
C GLU A 320 6.44 30.76 28.54
N ALA A 321 5.81 29.58 28.54
CA ALA A 321 5.62 28.77 27.37
C ALA A 321 5.01 29.59 26.22
N GLY A 322 5.86 30.03 25.27
CA GLY A 322 5.45 30.64 24.03
C GLY A 322 4.76 29.63 23.12
N PRO A 323 3.95 30.07 22.13
CA PRO A 323 3.27 29.18 21.23
C PRO A 323 4.29 28.26 20.53
N ALA A 324 3.95 26.97 20.44
CA ALA A 324 4.74 25.92 19.80
C ALA A 324 5.38 26.45 18.51
N ALA A 325 6.70 26.18 18.33
CA ALA A 325 7.44 26.54 17.11
C ALA A 325 6.69 25.91 15.92
N GLY A 326 5.81 26.71 15.33
CA GLY A 326 4.94 26.31 14.24
C GLY A 326 5.77 26.04 12.98
N ALA A 327 5.24 25.26 12.13
CA ALA A 327 5.50 24.85 10.74
C ALA A 327 6.46 25.68 9.84
N ALA A 328 7.11 26.73 10.31
CA ALA A 328 8.10 27.52 9.58
C ALA A 328 9.38 26.71 9.40
N GLY A 329 9.56 26.19 8.16
CA GLY A 329 10.76 25.47 7.78
C GLY A 329 10.57 23.98 7.44
N LEU A 330 9.35 23.44 7.55
CA LEU A 330 9.07 22.07 7.11
C LEU A 330 8.90 22.00 5.59
N SER A 331 9.37 20.91 5.00
CA SER A 331 9.22 20.63 3.57
C SER A 331 7.81 20.21 3.23
N GLU A 332 7.28 20.71 2.12
CA GLU A 332 5.99 20.29 1.60
C GLU A 332 6.13 19.15 0.60
N TYR A 333 5.22 18.18 0.67
CA TYR A 333 5.07 17.16 -0.34
C TYR A 333 4.32 17.71 -1.55
N GLN A 334 4.89 17.51 -2.72
CA GLN A 334 4.25 17.85 -3.98
C GLN A 334 3.83 16.56 -4.70
N PRO A 335 2.52 16.28 -4.85
CA PRO A 335 2.06 15.13 -5.61
C PRO A 335 2.57 15.19 -7.06
N ALA A 336 3.08 14.06 -7.53
CA ALA A 336 3.51 13.98 -8.93
C ALA A 336 2.29 13.92 -9.87
N PRO A 337 2.43 14.40 -11.12
CA PRO A 337 1.44 14.14 -12.16
C PRO A 337 1.12 12.64 -12.29
N PRO A 338 -0.05 12.26 -12.87
CA PRO A 338 -0.42 10.88 -13.02
C PRO A 338 0.66 10.05 -13.73
N GLY A 339 1.18 9.04 -13.02
CA GLY A 339 2.07 8.05 -13.57
C GLY A 339 1.70 6.67 -13.05
N ILE A 340 1.80 5.67 -13.90
CA ILE A 340 1.58 4.26 -13.56
C ILE A 340 2.32 3.37 -14.55
N VAL A 341 2.75 2.21 -14.06
CA VAL A 341 3.25 1.11 -14.88
C VAL A 341 2.31 -0.08 -14.65
N VAL A 342 1.77 -0.64 -15.70
CA VAL A 342 0.84 -1.78 -15.65
C VAL A 342 1.44 -2.92 -16.49
N PRO A 343 2.12 -3.87 -15.88
CA PRO A 343 2.61 -5.06 -16.57
C PRO A 343 1.47 -5.98 -17.01
N ILE A 344 1.64 -6.65 -18.15
CA ILE A 344 0.76 -7.71 -18.63
C ILE A 344 1.63 -8.93 -18.90
N GLY A 345 1.73 -9.81 -17.89
CA GLY A 345 2.67 -10.91 -17.92
C GLY A 345 4.14 -10.44 -17.92
N PRO A 346 5.12 -11.33 -18.13
CA PRO A 346 6.55 -11.01 -17.99
C PRO A 346 7.10 -10.07 -19.08
N GLU A 347 6.49 -10.03 -20.25
CA GLU A 347 7.01 -9.35 -21.45
C GLU A 347 6.11 -8.22 -21.95
N GLY A 348 4.85 -8.16 -21.48
CA GLY A 348 3.86 -7.18 -21.90
C GLY A 348 3.63 -6.08 -20.89
N GLY A 349 2.73 -5.19 -21.26
CA GLY A 349 2.28 -4.08 -20.47
C GLY A 349 2.58 -2.73 -21.10
N SER A 350 2.15 -1.70 -20.44
CA SER A 350 2.45 -0.31 -20.81
C SER A 350 2.43 0.57 -19.56
N GLY A 351 2.85 1.81 -19.70
CA GLY A 351 2.86 2.76 -18.60
C GLY A 351 2.85 4.19 -19.08
N GLN A 352 2.53 5.06 -18.15
CA GLN A 352 2.58 6.51 -18.31
C GLN A 352 3.52 7.06 -17.25
N ARG A 353 4.58 7.75 -17.67
CA ARG A 353 5.43 8.51 -16.74
C ARG A 353 4.76 9.82 -16.37
N ALA A 354 4.95 10.22 -15.12
CA ALA A 354 4.55 11.54 -14.66
C ALA A 354 5.21 12.62 -15.54
N GLY A 355 4.38 13.51 -16.13
CA GLY A 355 4.85 14.63 -16.94
C GLY A 355 5.40 14.27 -18.35
N SER A 356 5.26 13.00 -18.80
CA SER A 356 5.62 12.60 -20.18
C SER A 356 4.39 12.40 -21.04
N GLU A 357 4.51 12.73 -22.32
CA GLU A 357 3.49 12.43 -23.32
C GLU A 357 3.66 11.03 -23.92
N ASP A 358 4.84 10.42 -23.79
CA ASP A 358 5.12 9.10 -24.30
C ASP A 358 4.69 8.00 -23.33
N LEU A 359 4.14 6.93 -23.88
CA LEU A 359 3.90 5.69 -23.17
C LEU A 359 5.19 4.90 -23.00
N LEU A 360 5.29 4.16 -21.90
CA LEU A 360 6.35 3.19 -21.70
C LEU A 360 6.07 1.96 -22.58
N PRO A 361 7.00 1.56 -23.45
CA PRO A 361 6.85 0.36 -24.25
C PRO A 361 7.01 -0.90 -23.39
N PRO A 362 6.50 -2.06 -23.85
CA PRO A 362 6.53 -3.32 -23.10
C PRO A 362 7.91 -3.71 -22.58
N GLU A 363 8.97 -3.53 -23.37
CA GLU A 363 10.35 -3.87 -22.99
C GLU A 363 10.82 -3.06 -21.77
N MET A 364 10.41 -1.81 -21.67
CA MET A 364 10.74 -0.95 -20.53
C MET A 364 9.90 -1.32 -19.31
N VAL A 365 8.64 -1.70 -19.50
CA VAL A 365 7.77 -2.21 -18.42
C VAL A 365 8.35 -3.49 -17.83
N ALA A 366 8.83 -4.41 -18.68
CA ALA A 366 9.45 -5.66 -18.24
C ALA A 366 10.71 -5.43 -17.38
N GLN A 367 11.48 -4.37 -17.63
CA GLN A 367 12.68 -4.01 -16.84
C GLN A 367 12.35 -3.37 -15.48
N LEU A 368 11.16 -2.80 -15.33
CA LEU A 368 10.72 -2.14 -14.09
C LEU A 368 10.02 -3.11 -13.12
N LYS A 369 9.88 -4.35 -13.53
CA LYS A 369 9.28 -5.44 -12.80
C LYS A 369 10.34 -6.29 -12.09
#